data_8df32d8af2b157b5199a6f2666e43973
#
_entry.id   8df32d8af2b157b5199a6f2666e43973
#
_cell.length_a   1.000
_cell.length_b   1.000
_cell.length_c   1.000
_cell.angle_alpha   90.00
_cell.angle_beta   90.00
_cell.angle_gamma   90.00
#
_symmetry.space_group_name_H-M   'P 1'
#
loop_
_entity.id
_entity.type
_entity.pdbx_description
1 polymer ?
#
loop_
_entity_poly.entity_id
_entity_poly.type
_entity_poly.pdbx_seq_one_letter_code
_entity_poly.pdbx_strand_id
1 'polypeptide(L)'
;MQLLRNIPEVLPQPCVATIGFFDGVHRGHRYLIEQVREVAAAHGFASGVVTFPVHPRKVVQPEYHPELLTTYEEKVALLAETGLDYCMMLDFTPEVAILSAKEFMLFLYNHYNIRALVIGYDLSLIHI
;
A
#
# COMPACT_ATOMS: atom_id res chain seq x y z
N MET A 1 10.74 -7.86 -5.21
CA MET A 1 9.88 -6.68 -4.92
C MET A 1 10.70 -5.41 -5.08
N GLN A 2 10.17 -4.45 -5.77
CA GLN A 2 10.79 -3.15 -5.92
C GLN A 2 10.18 -2.17 -4.92
N LEU A 3 11.03 -1.54 -4.10
CA LEU A 3 10.60 -0.49 -3.17
C LEU A 3 10.58 0.85 -3.91
N LEU A 4 9.43 1.51 -3.87
CA LEU A 4 9.23 2.80 -4.54
C LEU A 4 8.93 3.87 -3.48
N ARG A 5 9.76 4.91 -3.44
CA ARG A 5 9.58 6.04 -2.55
C ARG A 5 9.95 7.32 -3.29
N ASN A 6 9.02 8.28 -3.30
CA ASN A 6 9.24 9.58 -3.95
C ASN A 6 9.61 9.44 -5.44
N ILE A 7 8.90 8.54 -6.15
CA ILE A 7 9.16 8.34 -7.58
C ILE A 7 8.65 9.55 -8.40
N PRO A 8 9.44 10.02 -9.38
CA PRO A 8 9.06 11.19 -10.17
C PRO A 8 8.07 10.89 -11.29
N GLU A 9 7.94 9.63 -11.71
CA GLU A 9 7.15 9.24 -12.87
C GLU A 9 6.14 8.15 -12.52
N VAL A 10 5.05 8.10 -13.29
CA VAL A 10 4.03 7.05 -13.16
C VAL A 10 4.61 5.72 -13.60
N LEU A 11 4.29 4.65 -12.85
CA LEU A 11 4.74 3.31 -13.22
C LEU A 11 4.18 2.91 -14.59
N PRO A 12 4.99 2.23 -15.43
CA PRO A 12 4.56 1.88 -16.79
C PRO A 12 3.50 0.78 -16.82
N GLN A 13 3.43 -0.05 -15.77
CA GLN A 13 2.48 -1.16 -15.72
C GLN A 13 1.30 -0.81 -14.85
N PRO A 14 0.05 -1.13 -15.29
CA PRO A 14 -1.10 -1.07 -14.40
C PRO A 14 -0.89 -1.99 -13.19
N CYS A 15 -1.36 -1.56 -12.03
CA CYS A 15 -1.13 -2.26 -10.78
C CYS A 15 -2.44 -2.49 -10.03
N VAL A 16 -2.55 -3.66 -9.41
CA VAL A 16 -3.54 -3.94 -8.37
C VAL A 16 -2.82 -3.88 -7.03
N ALA A 17 -3.38 -3.16 -6.08
CA ALA A 17 -2.72 -2.96 -4.80
C ALA A 17 -3.67 -3.09 -3.63
N THR A 18 -3.11 -3.19 -2.45
CA THR A 18 -3.81 -2.95 -1.19
C THR A 18 -3.10 -1.84 -0.44
N ILE A 19 -3.76 -1.30 0.58
CA ILE A 19 -3.22 -0.19 1.36
C ILE A 19 -3.34 -0.48 2.85
N GLY A 20 -2.30 -0.18 3.61
CA GLY A 20 -2.29 -0.35 5.05
C GLY A 20 -0.91 -0.06 5.63
N PHE A 21 -0.82 -0.04 6.95
CA PHE A 21 0.46 0.14 7.62
C PHE A 21 1.29 -1.15 7.67
N PHE A 22 0.62 -2.30 7.80
CA PHE A 22 1.21 -3.64 7.76
C PHE A 22 2.31 -3.88 8.80
N ASP A 23 2.10 -3.40 10.01
CA ASP A 23 3.03 -3.68 11.10
C ASP A 23 3.04 -5.17 11.43
N GLY A 24 4.24 -5.79 11.42
CA GLY A 24 4.41 -7.21 11.68
C GLY A 24 4.06 -8.14 10.52
N VAL A 25 3.39 -7.67 9.50
CA VAL A 25 2.95 -8.47 8.33
C VAL A 25 2.38 -9.82 8.77
N HIS A 26 1.36 -9.79 9.64
CA HIS A 26 0.78 -10.99 10.22
C HIS A 26 -0.07 -11.78 9.21
N ARG A 27 -0.63 -12.93 9.65
CA ARG A 27 -1.35 -13.88 8.78
C ARG A 27 -2.47 -13.24 7.97
N GLY A 28 -3.27 -12.34 8.58
CA GLY A 28 -4.33 -11.64 7.86
C GLY A 28 -3.82 -10.76 6.74
N HIS A 29 -2.70 -10.07 6.97
CA HIS A 29 -2.03 -9.28 5.94
C HIS A 29 -1.55 -10.16 4.80
N ARG A 30 -0.97 -11.33 5.11
CA ARG A 30 -0.49 -12.26 4.08
C ARG A 30 -1.62 -12.80 3.22
N TYR A 31 -2.77 -13.08 3.82
CA TYR A 31 -3.95 -13.51 3.08
C TYR A 31 -4.44 -12.41 2.12
N LEU A 32 -4.52 -11.17 2.61
CA LEU A 32 -4.90 -10.02 1.79
C LEU A 32 -3.93 -9.83 0.62
N ILE A 33 -2.63 -9.92 0.89
CA ILE A 33 -1.58 -9.78 -0.13
C ILE A 33 -1.71 -10.88 -1.19
N GLU A 34 -2.00 -12.12 -0.79
CA GLU A 34 -2.19 -13.20 -1.73
C GLU A 34 -3.38 -12.94 -2.66
N GLN A 35 -4.47 -12.37 -2.14
CA GLN A 35 -5.62 -11.97 -2.97
C GLN A 35 -5.23 -10.88 -3.97
N VAL A 36 -4.41 -9.91 -3.56
CA VAL A 36 -3.90 -8.87 -4.46
C VAL A 36 -3.14 -9.51 -5.61
N ARG A 37 -2.26 -10.47 -5.31
CA ARG A 37 -1.46 -11.16 -6.31
C ARG A 37 -2.34 -11.95 -7.30
N GLU A 38 -3.36 -12.64 -6.79
CA GLU A 38 -4.29 -13.40 -7.63
C GLU A 38 -5.08 -12.50 -8.57
N VAL A 39 -5.61 -11.37 -8.06
CA VAL A 39 -6.36 -10.42 -8.90
C VAL A 39 -5.44 -9.80 -9.95
N ALA A 40 -4.23 -9.42 -9.56
CA ALA A 40 -3.26 -8.85 -10.48
C ALA A 40 -2.92 -9.83 -11.61
N ALA A 41 -2.65 -11.08 -11.27
CA ALA A 41 -2.34 -12.12 -12.25
C ALA A 41 -3.51 -12.34 -13.22
N ALA A 42 -4.74 -12.35 -12.73
CA ALA A 42 -5.94 -12.53 -13.56
C ALA A 42 -6.12 -11.42 -14.59
N HIS A 43 -5.63 -10.21 -14.28
CA HIS A 43 -5.74 -9.05 -15.18
C HIS A 43 -4.46 -8.81 -15.99
N GLY A 44 -3.40 -9.56 -15.76
CA GLY A 44 -2.09 -9.29 -16.36
C GLY A 44 -1.45 -8.01 -15.84
N PHE A 45 -1.77 -7.61 -14.61
CA PHE A 45 -1.28 -6.40 -13.97
C PHE A 45 -0.18 -6.75 -12.97
N ALA A 46 0.60 -5.75 -12.58
CA ALA A 46 1.53 -5.87 -11.46
C ALA A 46 0.77 -5.88 -10.14
N SER A 47 1.38 -6.46 -9.12
CA SER A 47 0.85 -6.48 -7.75
C SER A 47 1.65 -5.54 -6.86
N GLY A 48 0.97 -4.85 -5.96
CA GLY A 48 1.63 -3.92 -5.08
C GLY A 48 0.95 -3.72 -3.73
N VAL A 49 1.66 -3.07 -2.85
CA VAL A 49 1.14 -2.61 -1.57
C VAL A 49 1.50 -1.14 -1.39
N VAL A 50 0.54 -0.35 -0.93
CA VAL A 50 0.78 1.02 -0.50
C VAL A 50 0.87 1.01 1.02
N THR A 51 2.00 1.40 1.56
CA THR A 51 2.23 1.45 2.99
C THR A 51 2.97 2.74 3.36
N PHE A 52 3.22 2.94 4.65
CA PHE A 52 3.70 4.21 5.18
C PHE A 52 4.94 3.98 6.05
N PRO A 53 5.93 4.89 6.00
CA PRO A 53 7.10 4.77 6.88
C PRO A 53 6.78 5.08 8.34
N VAL A 54 5.79 5.96 8.56
CA VAL A 54 5.31 6.36 9.88
C VAL A 54 3.81 6.11 9.92
N HIS A 55 3.31 5.63 11.06
CA HIS A 55 1.88 5.36 11.21
C HIS A 55 1.08 6.63 10.88
N PRO A 56 0.07 6.56 9.98
CA PRO A 56 -0.67 7.75 9.55
C PRO A 56 -1.30 8.54 10.69
N ARG A 57 -1.77 7.86 11.74
CA ARG A 57 -2.35 8.51 12.91
C ARG A 57 -1.36 9.45 13.62
N LYS A 58 -0.06 9.13 13.59
CA LYS A 58 0.96 9.95 14.21
C LYS A 58 1.13 11.30 13.50
N VAL A 59 0.82 11.36 12.22
CA VAL A 59 0.91 12.61 11.43
C VAL A 59 -0.18 13.59 11.86
N VAL A 60 -1.41 13.11 12.09
CA VAL A 60 -2.53 13.94 12.53
C VAL A 60 -2.60 14.12 14.05
N GLN A 61 -1.96 13.23 14.80
CA GLN A 61 -1.84 13.27 16.27
C GLN A 61 -0.39 13.05 16.66
N PRO A 62 0.46 14.09 16.66
CA PRO A 62 1.92 13.92 16.91
C PRO A 62 2.25 13.27 18.26
N GLU A 63 1.35 13.38 19.24
CA GLU A 63 1.50 12.75 20.55
C GLU A 63 1.22 11.25 20.56
N TYR A 64 0.70 10.70 19.44
CA TYR A 64 0.42 9.27 19.32
C TYR A 64 1.74 8.51 19.13
N HIS A 65 2.00 7.58 20.04
CA HIS A 65 3.21 6.74 20.01
C HIS A 65 2.80 5.27 20.03
N PRO A 66 2.55 4.66 18.86
CA PRO A 66 2.16 3.26 18.79
C PRO A 66 3.33 2.35 19.16
N GLU A 67 3.02 1.23 19.83
CA GLU A 67 3.99 0.16 19.99
C GLU A 67 4.04 -0.63 18.68
N LEU A 68 5.17 -0.57 17.99
CA LEU A 68 5.34 -1.24 16.71
C LEU A 68 5.98 -2.62 16.89
N LEU A 69 5.48 -3.59 16.12
CA LEU A 69 6.03 -4.94 16.08
C LEU A 69 7.31 -5.03 15.25
N THR A 70 7.43 -4.17 14.25
CA THR A 70 8.57 -4.19 13.32
C THR A 70 9.10 -2.79 13.09
N THR A 71 10.40 -2.72 12.78
CA THR A 71 11.00 -1.51 12.24
C THR A 71 10.58 -1.34 10.78
N TYR A 72 10.90 -0.17 10.20
CA TYR A 72 10.73 0.10 8.78
C TYR A 72 11.43 -0.98 7.93
N GLU A 73 12.68 -1.24 8.23
CA GLU A 73 13.52 -2.19 7.47
C GLU A 73 12.98 -3.62 7.59
N GLU A 74 12.57 -4.01 8.78
CA GLU A 74 11.95 -5.33 9.00
C GLU A 74 10.66 -5.49 8.22
N LYS A 75 9.82 -4.44 8.21
CA LYS A 75 8.56 -4.45 7.46
C LYS A 75 8.81 -4.62 5.96
N VAL A 76 9.73 -3.87 5.40
CA VAL A 76 10.09 -3.98 3.98
C VAL A 76 10.58 -5.38 3.66
N ALA A 77 11.44 -5.97 4.52
CA ALA A 77 11.95 -7.32 4.33
C ALA A 77 10.82 -8.37 4.36
N LEU A 78 9.88 -8.24 5.30
CA LEU A 78 8.74 -9.15 5.39
C LEU A 78 7.81 -9.05 4.18
N LEU A 79 7.56 -7.84 3.70
CA LEU A 79 6.75 -7.63 2.50
C LEU A 79 7.45 -8.20 1.26
N ALA A 80 8.77 -8.11 1.19
CA ALA A 80 9.54 -8.66 0.08
C ALA A 80 9.38 -10.19 -0.03
N GLU A 81 9.14 -10.88 1.09
CA GLU A 81 8.94 -12.32 1.10
C GLU A 81 7.57 -12.75 0.53
N THR A 82 6.65 -11.83 0.35
CA THR A 82 5.28 -12.15 -0.06
C THR A 82 5.09 -12.33 -1.57
N GLY A 83 6.11 -11.99 -2.37
CA GLY A 83 6.04 -12.12 -3.82
C GLY A 83 5.38 -10.95 -4.54
N LEU A 84 5.09 -9.85 -3.85
CA LEU A 84 4.61 -8.63 -4.49
C LEU A 84 5.64 -8.04 -5.44
N ASP A 85 5.17 -7.41 -6.53
CA ASP A 85 6.06 -6.73 -7.48
C ASP A 85 6.55 -5.40 -6.93
N TYR A 86 5.68 -4.64 -6.25
CA TYR A 86 5.99 -3.30 -5.77
C TYR A 86 5.57 -3.08 -4.32
N CYS A 87 6.39 -2.32 -3.60
CA CYS A 87 6.02 -1.71 -2.33
C CYS A 87 6.10 -0.19 -2.51
N MET A 88 4.94 0.46 -2.53
CA MET A 88 4.85 1.93 -2.64
C MET A 88 4.87 2.52 -1.24
N MET A 89 6.02 3.07 -0.86
CA MET A 89 6.19 3.69 0.45
C MET A 89 5.76 5.16 0.34
N LEU A 90 4.57 5.43 0.84
CA LEU A 90 3.95 6.76 0.75
C LEU A 90 4.16 7.55 2.04
N ASP A 91 4.74 8.73 1.92
CA ASP A 91 4.84 9.65 3.03
C ASP A 91 3.46 10.28 3.29
N PHE A 92 2.85 9.93 4.43
CA PHE A 92 1.53 10.43 4.80
C PHE A 92 1.68 11.82 5.42
N THR A 93 1.40 12.84 4.62
CA THR A 93 1.54 14.24 5.02
C THR A 93 0.17 14.82 5.37
N PRO A 94 0.10 16.00 6.05
CA PRO A 94 -1.18 16.68 6.25
C PRO A 94 -1.94 16.95 4.96
N GLU A 95 -1.24 17.21 3.87
CA GLU A 95 -1.85 17.43 2.55
C GLU A 95 -2.55 16.17 2.04
N VAL A 96 -1.96 15.00 2.27
CA VAL A 96 -2.59 13.72 1.93
C VAL A 96 -3.76 13.42 2.87
N ALA A 97 -3.62 13.76 4.14
CA ALA A 97 -4.63 13.48 5.15
C ALA A 97 -5.97 14.19 4.89
N ILE A 98 -5.95 15.33 4.23
CA ILE A 98 -7.17 16.10 3.94
C ILE A 98 -7.88 15.68 2.65
N LEU A 99 -7.29 14.78 1.86
CA LEU A 99 -7.92 14.31 0.64
C LEU A 99 -9.17 13.50 0.94
N SER A 100 -10.21 13.67 0.12
CA SER A 100 -11.36 12.78 0.16
C SER A 100 -10.95 11.39 -0.34
N ALA A 101 -11.79 10.39 -0.09
CA ALA A 101 -11.53 9.04 -0.60
C ALA A 101 -11.36 9.03 -2.12
N LYS A 102 -12.21 9.76 -2.83
CA LYS A 102 -12.14 9.87 -4.29
C LYS A 102 -10.84 10.53 -4.72
N GLU A 103 -10.47 11.64 -4.09
CA GLU A 103 -9.25 12.36 -4.41
C GLU A 103 -8.02 11.49 -4.15
N PHE A 104 -8.02 10.73 -3.05
CA PHE A 104 -6.93 9.81 -2.72
C PHE A 104 -6.82 8.69 -3.74
N MET A 105 -7.93 8.10 -4.16
CA MET A 105 -7.93 7.06 -5.21
C MET A 105 -7.40 7.59 -6.54
N LEU A 106 -7.78 8.81 -6.93
CA LEU A 106 -7.26 9.45 -8.13
C LEU A 106 -5.77 9.74 -8.01
N PHE A 107 -5.32 10.11 -6.82
CA PHE A 107 -3.88 10.29 -6.54
C PHE A 107 -3.12 8.98 -6.79
N LEU A 108 -3.62 7.86 -6.27
CA LEU A 108 -3.00 6.56 -6.47
C LEU A 108 -2.96 6.16 -7.95
N TYR A 109 -4.05 6.41 -8.66
CA TYR A 109 -4.14 6.14 -10.09
C TYR A 109 -3.12 6.97 -10.88
N ASN A 110 -3.11 8.28 -10.65
CA ASN A 110 -2.27 9.19 -11.41
C ASN A 110 -0.79 9.10 -11.05
N HIS A 111 -0.50 8.71 -9.81
CA HIS A 111 0.88 8.70 -9.31
C HIS A 111 1.54 7.33 -9.45
N TYR A 112 0.80 6.25 -9.19
CA TYR A 112 1.34 4.89 -9.19
C TYR A 112 0.74 3.97 -10.24
N ASN A 113 -0.15 4.46 -11.09
CA ASN A 113 -0.85 3.63 -12.08
C ASN A 113 -1.66 2.50 -11.43
N ILE A 114 -2.18 2.73 -10.23
CA ILE A 114 -3.03 1.75 -9.54
C ILE A 114 -4.43 1.81 -10.14
N ARG A 115 -4.91 0.68 -10.64
CA ARG A 115 -6.20 0.56 -11.33
C ARG A 115 -7.26 -0.10 -10.47
N ALA A 116 -6.86 -0.80 -9.42
CA ALA A 116 -7.78 -1.45 -8.50
C ALA A 116 -7.15 -1.61 -7.13
N LEU A 117 -7.98 -1.57 -6.09
CA LEU A 117 -7.59 -1.82 -4.71
C LEU A 117 -8.36 -3.00 -4.16
N VAL A 118 -7.68 -3.89 -3.45
CA VAL A 118 -8.30 -4.94 -2.65
C VAL A 118 -8.18 -4.50 -1.21
N ILE A 119 -9.31 -4.28 -0.53
CA ILE A 119 -9.31 -3.71 0.82
C ILE A 119 -10.26 -4.45 1.75
N GLY A 120 -9.97 -4.36 3.04
CA GLY A 120 -10.83 -4.86 4.09
C GLY A 120 -10.76 -6.37 4.28
N TYR A 121 -11.42 -6.83 5.33
CA TYR A 121 -11.48 -8.26 5.66
C TYR A 121 -12.38 -9.03 4.71
N ASP A 122 -13.32 -8.36 4.05
CA ASP A 122 -14.23 -8.95 3.07
C ASP A 122 -13.60 -9.00 1.67
N LEU A 123 -12.35 -8.56 1.53
CA LEU A 123 -11.61 -8.56 0.26
C LEU A 123 -12.35 -7.84 -0.86
N SER A 124 -12.95 -6.70 -0.54
CA SER A 124 -13.64 -5.86 -1.53
C SER A 124 -12.67 -5.38 -2.61
N LEU A 125 -13.07 -5.59 -3.87
CA LEU A 125 -12.30 -5.10 -5.02
C LEU A 125 -12.91 -3.79 -5.51
N ILE A 126 -12.12 -2.72 -5.49
CA ILE A 126 -12.55 -1.41 -5.95
C ILE A 126 -11.77 -1.06 -7.21
N HIS A 127 -12.49 -0.89 -8.32
CA HIS A 127 -11.89 -0.40 -9.57
C HIS A 127 -11.85 1.12 -9.57
N ILE A 128 -10.71 1.65 -9.96
CA ILE A 128 -10.49 3.10 -10.04
C ILE A 128 -10.67 3.57 -11.48
#